data_f79dd1b7c9029822b723481603c069b3
#
_entry.id   f79dd1b7c9029822b723481603c069b3
#
_cell.length_a   1.000
_cell.length_b   1.000
_cell.length_c   1.000
_cell.angle_alpha   90.00
_cell.angle_beta   90.00
_cell.angle_gamma   90.00
#
_symmetry.space_group_name_H-M   'P 1'
#
loop_
_entity.id
_entity.type
_entity.pdbx_description
1 polymer ?
#
loop_
_entity_poly.entity_id
_entity_poly.type
_entity_poly.pdbx_seq_one_letter_code
_entity_poly.pdbx_strand_id
1 'polypeptide(L)'
;SISHQIALENNSRTIAVLGSGLNKITPSTNNNLALKIINNGAVISEYEPDQDATPYNFPQRNRIIAGLAIGTLVIEAGEKSGALITARLATENNREVFAVPGSIFSIYSKGTNKLISQGAKLVSSPLDILEEFYWFKEKIKEKTIQNLSSDETKILEFLIEPKTIEELSLLTNLEIGVLKSILTEMELKNLVLKRLDGLFQKIND
;
A
#
# COMPACT_ATOMS: atom_id res chain seq x y z
N SER A 1 -12.48 11.61 2.73
CA SER A 1 -11.72 12.74 3.29
C SER A 1 -10.45 12.26 4.01
N ILE A 2 -10.53 11.26 4.93
CA ILE A 2 -9.38 10.78 5.72
C ILE A 2 -8.22 10.33 4.82
N SER A 3 -8.47 9.50 3.81
CA SER A 3 -7.42 9.00 2.90
C SER A 3 -6.66 10.13 2.18
N HIS A 4 -7.37 11.19 1.75
CA HIS A 4 -6.72 12.37 1.15
C HIS A 4 -5.87 13.13 2.17
N GLN A 5 -6.37 13.27 3.40
CA GLN A 5 -5.64 13.96 4.45
C GLN A 5 -4.35 13.23 4.79
N ILE A 6 -4.40 11.91 5.01
CA ILE A 6 -3.21 11.09 5.28
C ILE A 6 -2.20 11.14 4.12
N ALA A 7 -2.67 11.12 2.86
CA ALA A 7 -1.81 11.26 1.71
C ALA A 7 -1.04 12.60 1.73
N LEU A 8 -1.73 13.71 2.02
CA LEU A 8 -1.13 15.04 2.11
C LEU A 8 -0.14 15.17 3.28
N GLU A 9 -0.47 14.62 4.44
CA GLU A 9 0.40 14.60 5.62
C GLU A 9 1.71 13.84 5.36
N ASN A 10 1.67 12.86 4.45
CA ASN A 10 2.84 12.09 4.01
C ASN A 10 3.46 12.61 2.71
N ASN A 11 3.18 13.85 2.30
CA ASN A 11 3.67 14.48 1.07
C ASN A 11 3.39 13.66 -0.21
N SER A 12 2.35 12.82 -0.18
CA SER A 12 1.93 11.99 -1.30
C SER A 12 0.84 12.69 -2.11
N ARG A 13 0.93 12.58 -3.43
CA ARG A 13 -0.10 13.13 -4.34
C ARG A 13 -1.42 12.39 -4.17
N THR A 14 -2.52 13.14 -4.25
CA THR A 14 -3.85 12.57 -4.20
C THR A 14 -4.79 13.28 -5.16
N ILE A 15 -5.75 12.52 -5.72
CA ILE A 15 -6.74 13.03 -6.67
C ILE A 15 -8.13 12.85 -6.06
N ALA A 16 -8.88 13.95 -5.94
CA ALA A 16 -10.26 13.88 -5.51
C ALA A 16 -11.18 13.98 -6.73
N VAL A 17 -12.11 13.03 -6.84
CA VAL A 17 -13.15 13.03 -7.88
C VAL A 17 -14.46 13.44 -7.21
N LEU A 18 -15.10 14.51 -7.70
CA LEU A 18 -16.32 15.02 -7.10
C LEU A 18 -17.58 14.38 -7.72
N GLY A 19 -18.67 14.32 -6.94
CA GLY A 19 -20.02 14.02 -7.42
C GLY A 19 -20.85 15.29 -7.65
N SER A 20 -20.20 16.45 -7.76
CA SER A 20 -20.75 17.79 -7.98
C SER A 20 -19.81 18.55 -8.89
N GLY A 21 -20.21 19.74 -9.33
CA GLY A 21 -19.34 20.67 -10.04
C GLY A 21 -18.18 21.18 -9.18
N LEU A 22 -17.14 21.69 -9.81
CA LEU A 22 -15.92 22.15 -9.13
C LEU A 22 -16.17 23.32 -8.15
N ASN A 23 -17.17 24.14 -8.42
CA ASN A 23 -17.58 25.26 -7.55
C ASN A 23 -18.46 24.81 -6.36
N LYS A 24 -18.87 23.54 -6.32
CA LYS A 24 -19.85 22.99 -5.36
C LYS A 24 -19.27 21.82 -4.56
N ILE A 25 -18.17 22.04 -3.86
CA ILE A 25 -17.54 20.99 -3.06
C ILE A 25 -18.48 20.52 -1.95
N THR A 26 -18.79 19.23 -1.96
CA THR A 26 -19.75 18.64 -1.01
C THR A 26 -19.09 17.51 -0.20
N PRO A 27 -19.20 17.53 1.15
CA PRO A 27 -19.74 18.63 1.97
C PRO A 27 -18.82 19.85 1.97
N SER A 28 -19.38 21.02 2.25
CA SER A 28 -18.65 22.31 2.26
C SER A 28 -17.52 22.38 3.30
N THR A 29 -17.59 21.55 4.33
CA THR A 29 -16.51 21.37 5.33
C THR A 29 -15.20 20.87 4.70
N ASN A 30 -15.25 20.29 3.52
CA ASN A 30 -14.08 19.81 2.77
C ASN A 30 -13.43 20.87 1.87
N ASN A 31 -13.90 22.12 1.83
CA ASN A 31 -13.32 23.17 1.00
C ASN A 31 -11.81 23.37 1.27
N ASN A 32 -11.43 23.46 2.54
CA ASN A 32 -10.02 23.61 2.92
C ASN A 32 -9.17 22.38 2.52
N LEU A 33 -9.74 21.18 2.60
CA LEU A 33 -9.08 19.97 2.15
C LEU A 33 -8.91 19.96 0.62
N ALA A 34 -9.92 20.40 -0.12
CA ALA A 34 -9.85 20.50 -1.57
C ALA A 34 -8.74 21.46 -2.04
N LEU A 35 -8.59 22.62 -1.39
CA LEU A 35 -7.49 23.55 -1.66
C LEU A 35 -6.11 22.91 -1.42
N LYS A 36 -5.95 22.15 -0.33
CA LYS A 36 -4.71 21.41 -0.08
C LYS A 36 -4.44 20.33 -1.14
N ILE A 37 -5.50 19.65 -1.62
CA ILE A 37 -5.38 18.64 -2.68
C ILE A 37 -4.94 19.29 -3.99
N ILE A 38 -5.51 20.43 -4.37
CA ILE A 38 -5.13 21.15 -5.60
C ILE A 38 -3.63 21.50 -5.61
N ASN A 39 -3.06 21.87 -4.47
CA ASN A 39 -1.65 22.23 -4.36
C ASN A 39 -0.69 21.03 -4.46
N ASN A 40 -1.18 19.80 -4.26
CA ASN A 40 -0.33 18.59 -4.24
C ASN A 40 -0.91 17.43 -5.08
N GLY A 41 -1.90 17.70 -5.91
CA GLY A 41 -2.57 16.70 -6.73
C GLY A 41 -3.61 17.34 -7.64
N ALA A 42 -4.85 16.81 -7.65
CA ALA A 42 -5.93 17.37 -8.45
C ALA A 42 -7.30 17.15 -7.82
N VAL A 43 -8.21 18.10 -8.07
CA VAL A 43 -9.65 17.92 -7.88
C VAL A 43 -10.30 17.92 -9.26
N ILE A 44 -11.04 16.86 -9.59
CA ILE A 44 -11.64 16.68 -10.90
C ILE A 44 -13.14 16.40 -10.78
N SER A 45 -13.89 16.76 -11.82
CA SER A 45 -15.33 16.52 -11.93
C SER A 45 -15.74 16.33 -13.38
N GLU A 46 -16.78 15.53 -13.63
CA GLU A 46 -17.48 15.43 -14.91
C GLU A 46 -18.71 16.35 -14.99
N TYR A 47 -19.06 17.00 -13.89
CA TYR A 47 -20.26 17.82 -13.79
C TYR A 47 -19.96 19.27 -14.12
N GLU A 48 -21.00 19.99 -14.60
CA GLU A 48 -20.90 21.44 -14.81
C GLU A 48 -20.41 22.15 -13.54
N PRO A 49 -19.61 23.23 -13.64
CA PRO A 49 -18.94 23.86 -12.49
C PRO A 49 -19.84 24.18 -11.31
N ASP A 50 -21.07 24.62 -11.56
CA ASP A 50 -22.03 25.04 -10.53
C ASP A 50 -23.12 23.99 -10.23
N GLN A 51 -22.98 22.77 -10.75
CA GLN A 51 -23.92 21.70 -10.51
C GLN A 51 -23.80 21.17 -9.07
N ASP A 52 -24.92 21.13 -8.35
CA ASP A 52 -25.00 20.56 -7.02
C ASP A 52 -24.90 19.02 -7.01
N ALA A 53 -24.39 18.47 -5.92
CA ALA A 53 -24.32 17.03 -5.75
C ALA A 53 -25.73 16.44 -5.56
N THR A 54 -26.00 15.35 -6.27
CA THR A 54 -27.19 14.52 -6.04
C THR A 54 -26.77 13.12 -5.58
N PRO A 55 -27.62 12.38 -4.85
CA PRO A 55 -27.30 11.00 -4.44
C PRO A 55 -26.94 10.09 -5.62
N TYR A 56 -27.48 10.33 -6.80
CA TYR A 56 -27.22 9.57 -8.02
C TYR A 56 -25.82 9.81 -8.59
N ASN A 57 -25.25 10.99 -8.38
CA ASN A 57 -23.93 11.35 -8.92
C ASN A 57 -22.79 10.54 -8.24
N PHE A 58 -22.95 10.17 -6.97
CA PHE A 58 -21.89 9.48 -6.24
C PHE A 58 -21.57 8.09 -6.81
N PRO A 59 -22.56 7.20 -7.07
CA PRO A 59 -22.30 5.93 -7.75
C PRO A 59 -21.72 6.11 -9.17
N GLN A 60 -22.20 7.09 -9.93
CA GLN A 60 -21.69 7.35 -11.28
C GLN A 60 -20.23 7.80 -11.25
N ARG A 61 -19.89 8.73 -10.36
CA ARG A 61 -18.53 9.21 -10.17
C ARG A 61 -17.55 8.07 -9.82
N ASN A 62 -17.99 7.05 -9.09
CA ASN A 62 -17.13 5.97 -8.63
C ASN A 62 -16.45 5.19 -9.76
N ARG A 63 -17.01 5.19 -11.00
CA ARG A 63 -16.34 4.60 -12.18
C ARG A 63 -15.03 5.30 -12.51
N ILE A 64 -14.96 6.63 -12.31
CA ILE A 64 -13.74 7.39 -12.54
C ILE A 64 -12.70 7.05 -11.48
N ILE A 65 -13.11 6.94 -10.21
CA ILE A 65 -12.21 6.53 -9.12
C ILE A 65 -11.62 5.16 -9.41
N ALA A 66 -12.47 4.18 -9.75
CA ALA A 66 -12.06 2.82 -10.07
C ALA A 66 -11.15 2.76 -11.31
N GLY A 67 -11.48 3.52 -12.37
CA GLY A 67 -10.71 3.53 -13.62
C GLY A 67 -9.34 4.18 -13.51
N LEU A 68 -9.21 5.23 -12.68
CA LEU A 68 -7.94 5.95 -12.47
C LEU A 68 -6.96 5.19 -11.57
N ALA A 69 -7.45 4.30 -10.72
CA ALA A 69 -6.63 3.53 -9.80
C ALA A 69 -6.16 2.22 -10.43
N ILE A 70 -5.00 1.72 -10.04
CA ILE A 70 -4.52 0.38 -10.42
C ILE A 70 -5.18 -0.71 -9.58
N GLY A 71 -5.69 -0.36 -8.39
CA GLY A 71 -6.42 -1.23 -7.51
C GLY A 71 -7.29 -0.45 -6.52
N THR A 72 -8.27 -1.12 -5.96
CA THR A 72 -9.22 -0.56 -4.98
C THR A 72 -9.14 -1.34 -3.67
N LEU A 73 -8.73 -0.67 -2.59
CA LEU A 73 -8.74 -1.25 -1.25
C LEU A 73 -10.04 -0.87 -0.52
N VAL A 74 -10.77 -1.88 -0.05
CA VAL A 74 -11.96 -1.72 0.79
C VAL A 74 -11.60 -2.11 2.23
N ILE A 75 -11.58 -1.13 3.13
CA ILE A 75 -11.21 -1.33 4.55
C ILE A 75 -12.40 -1.84 5.35
N GLU A 76 -13.56 -1.22 5.17
CA GLU A 76 -14.82 -1.63 5.78
C GLU A 76 -15.97 -1.44 4.81
N ALA A 77 -16.92 -2.38 4.80
CA ALA A 77 -18.15 -2.30 4.03
C ALA A 77 -19.24 -3.18 4.64
N GLY A 78 -20.39 -2.59 4.95
CA GLY A 78 -21.62 -3.36 5.16
C GLY A 78 -22.18 -3.86 3.83
N GLU A 79 -23.22 -4.71 3.88
CA GLU A 79 -23.80 -5.37 2.68
C GLU A 79 -24.29 -4.41 1.60
N LYS A 80 -24.72 -3.21 1.99
CA LYS A 80 -25.24 -2.17 1.07
C LYS A 80 -24.32 -0.96 0.94
N SER A 81 -23.02 -1.12 1.28
CA SER A 81 -22.06 -0.02 1.22
C SER A 81 -21.78 0.43 -0.21
N GLY A 82 -21.71 1.76 -0.44
CA GLY A 82 -21.27 2.33 -1.71
C GLY A 82 -19.84 1.93 -2.12
N ALA A 83 -18.99 1.52 -1.16
CA ALA A 83 -17.66 1.00 -1.45
C ALA A 83 -17.70 -0.30 -2.30
N LEU A 84 -18.73 -1.13 -2.13
CA LEU A 84 -18.93 -2.33 -2.93
C LEU A 84 -19.23 -2.00 -4.40
N ILE A 85 -19.88 -0.85 -4.67
CA ILE A 85 -20.10 -0.36 -6.04
C ILE A 85 -18.74 -0.03 -6.68
N THR A 86 -17.87 0.64 -5.95
CA THR A 86 -16.52 0.98 -6.44
C THR A 86 -15.69 -0.27 -6.68
N ALA A 87 -15.74 -1.24 -5.78
CA ALA A 87 -15.05 -2.53 -5.93
C ALA A 87 -15.52 -3.28 -7.20
N ARG A 88 -16.84 -3.37 -7.42
CA ARG A 88 -17.40 -3.96 -8.64
C ARG A 88 -16.92 -3.23 -9.89
N LEU A 89 -16.98 -1.90 -9.91
CA LEU A 89 -16.51 -1.09 -11.04
C LEU A 89 -15.01 -1.26 -11.28
N ALA A 90 -14.21 -1.48 -10.23
CA ALA A 90 -12.79 -1.81 -10.37
C ALA A 90 -12.60 -3.14 -11.11
N THR A 91 -13.31 -4.20 -10.70
CA THR A 91 -13.28 -5.50 -11.39
C THR A 91 -13.73 -5.38 -12.85
N GLU A 92 -14.80 -4.63 -13.14
CA GLU A 92 -15.28 -4.37 -14.51
C GLU A 92 -14.24 -3.65 -15.37
N ASN A 93 -13.33 -2.89 -14.78
CA ASN A 93 -12.22 -2.21 -15.44
C ASN A 93 -10.89 -3.01 -15.40
N ASN A 94 -10.91 -4.29 -15.06
CA ASN A 94 -9.72 -5.15 -14.88
C ASN A 94 -8.69 -4.53 -13.91
N ARG A 95 -9.19 -3.98 -12.78
CA ARG A 95 -8.37 -3.45 -11.71
C ARG A 95 -8.42 -4.38 -10.51
N GLU A 96 -7.32 -4.46 -9.77
CA GLU A 96 -7.23 -5.29 -8.58
C GLU A 96 -8.18 -4.80 -7.48
N VAL A 97 -8.79 -5.75 -6.77
CA VAL A 97 -9.64 -5.48 -5.62
C VAL A 97 -9.04 -6.12 -4.38
N PHE A 98 -8.83 -5.30 -3.38
CA PHE A 98 -8.28 -5.65 -2.08
C PHE A 98 -9.32 -5.45 -1.00
N ALA A 99 -9.35 -6.31 0.02
CA ALA A 99 -10.27 -6.16 1.12
C ALA A 99 -9.62 -6.52 2.46
N VAL A 100 -9.85 -5.68 3.47
CA VAL A 100 -9.42 -5.96 4.83
C VAL A 100 -10.43 -6.90 5.48
N PRO A 101 -10.01 -8.07 6.02
CA PRO A 101 -10.88 -8.99 6.70
C PRO A 101 -11.37 -8.40 8.04
N GLY A 102 -12.54 -8.81 8.47
CA GLY A 102 -13.06 -8.41 9.76
C GLY A 102 -13.92 -9.49 10.40
N SER A 103 -14.35 -9.25 11.64
CA SER A 103 -15.17 -10.20 12.39
C SER A 103 -16.46 -10.57 11.64
N ILE A 104 -16.76 -11.86 11.57
CA ILE A 104 -18.01 -12.37 10.97
C ILE A 104 -19.27 -11.88 11.70
N PHE A 105 -19.12 -11.44 12.94
CA PHE A 105 -20.21 -10.87 13.75
C PHE A 105 -20.42 -9.38 13.53
N SER A 106 -19.46 -8.68 12.84
CA SER A 106 -19.56 -7.26 12.54
C SER A 106 -20.39 -7.03 11.27
N ILE A 107 -21.39 -6.18 11.37
CA ILE A 107 -22.17 -5.74 10.21
C ILE A 107 -21.35 -4.93 9.21
N TYR A 108 -20.27 -4.28 9.68
CA TYR A 108 -19.36 -3.46 8.86
C TYR A 108 -18.34 -4.29 8.09
N SER A 109 -18.16 -5.57 8.46
CA SER A 109 -17.21 -6.47 7.79
C SER A 109 -17.87 -7.43 6.80
N LYS A 110 -19.20 -7.49 6.76
CA LYS A 110 -19.93 -8.41 5.88
C LYS A 110 -19.59 -8.19 4.40
N GLY A 111 -19.47 -6.94 3.97
CA GLY A 111 -19.14 -6.60 2.60
C GLY A 111 -17.70 -6.94 2.23
N THR A 112 -16.73 -6.63 3.09
CA THR A 112 -15.32 -6.95 2.84
C THR A 112 -15.08 -8.47 2.84
N ASN A 113 -15.65 -9.20 3.81
CA ASN A 113 -15.58 -10.67 3.85
C ASN A 113 -16.22 -11.30 2.61
N LYS A 114 -17.33 -10.72 2.11
CA LYS A 114 -17.96 -11.14 0.86
C LYS A 114 -17.06 -10.89 -0.35
N LEU A 115 -16.40 -9.73 -0.44
CA LEU A 115 -15.44 -9.45 -1.51
C LEU A 115 -14.32 -10.48 -1.51
N ILE A 116 -13.77 -10.82 -0.35
CA ILE A 116 -12.71 -11.85 -0.21
C ILE A 116 -13.21 -13.19 -0.71
N SER A 117 -14.42 -13.61 -0.33
CA SER A 117 -15.03 -14.87 -0.81
C SER A 117 -15.30 -14.89 -2.33
N GLN A 118 -15.37 -13.71 -2.96
CA GLN A 118 -15.55 -13.53 -4.40
C GLN A 118 -14.22 -13.37 -5.17
N GLY A 119 -13.09 -13.50 -4.48
CA GLY A 119 -11.76 -13.46 -5.08
C GLY A 119 -11.00 -12.16 -4.89
N ALA A 120 -11.51 -11.19 -4.12
CA ALA A 120 -10.71 -10.02 -3.74
C ALA A 120 -9.54 -10.48 -2.85
N LYS A 121 -8.35 -9.91 -3.07
CA LYS A 121 -7.17 -10.25 -2.28
C LYS A 121 -7.35 -9.77 -0.84
N LEU A 122 -7.20 -10.70 0.11
CA LEU A 122 -7.17 -10.37 1.53
C LEU A 122 -5.93 -9.55 1.85
N VAL A 123 -6.11 -8.45 2.60
CA VAL A 123 -5.04 -7.56 3.03
C VAL A 123 -5.00 -7.51 4.55
N SER A 124 -3.91 -8.00 5.12
CA SER A 124 -3.58 -7.92 6.54
C SER A 124 -2.51 -6.87 6.82
N SER A 125 -1.72 -6.53 5.81
CA SER A 125 -0.66 -5.52 5.87
C SER A 125 -0.56 -4.73 4.56
N PRO A 126 0.04 -3.53 4.56
CA PRO A 126 0.29 -2.78 3.33
C PRO A 126 1.18 -3.54 2.31
N LEU A 127 2.04 -4.44 2.78
CA LEU A 127 2.92 -5.25 1.93
C LEU A 127 2.12 -6.16 1.01
N ASP A 128 0.98 -6.71 1.47
CA ASP A 128 0.10 -7.58 0.68
C ASP A 128 -0.38 -6.89 -0.62
N ILE A 129 -0.52 -5.55 -0.59
CA ILE A 129 -0.89 -4.75 -1.77
C ILE A 129 0.32 -4.55 -2.68
N LEU A 130 1.48 -4.23 -2.09
CA LEU A 130 2.70 -3.95 -2.86
C LEU A 130 3.19 -5.20 -3.59
N GLU A 131 3.02 -6.37 -2.98
CA GLU A 131 3.38 -7.66 -3.57
C GLU A 131 2.57 -8.01 -4.83
N GLU A 132 1.36 -7.50 -4.98
CA GLU A 132 0.54 -7.72 -6.17
C GLU A 132 1.07 -6.98 -7.39
N PHE A 133 1.79 -5.89 -7.18
CA PHE A 133 2.30 -5.07 -8.26
C PHE A 133 3.80 -5.28 -8.49
N TYR A 134 4.18 -6.16 -9.41
CA TYR A 134 5.57 -6.55 -9.74
C TYR A 134 6.54 -5.37 -9.89
N TRP A 135 6.13 -4.30 -10.53
CA TRP A 135 6.96 -3.11 -10.74
C TRP A 135 7.24 -2.31 -9.45
N PHE A 136 6.47 -2.51 -8.38
CA PHE A 136 6.82 -2.01 -7.05
C PHE A 136 7.87 -2.89 -6.38
N LYS A 137 7.84 -4.21 -6.60
CA LYS A 137 8.88 -5.12 -6.07
C LYS A 137 10.27 -4.74 -6.57
N GLU A 138 10.42 -4.48 -7.87
CA GLU A 138 11.70 -4.07 -8.44
C GLU A 138 12.17 -2.73 -7.86
N LYS A 139 11.30 -1.73 -7.75
CA LYS A 139 11.65 -0.43 -7.15
C LYS A 139 11.99 -0.50 -5.66
N ILE A 140 11.36 -1.40 -4.90
CA ILE A 140 11.70 -1.61 -3.49
C ILE A 140 13.05 -2.31 -3.40
N LYS A 141 13.32 -3.32 -4.23
CA LYS A 141 14.62 -3.99 -4.32
C LYS A 141 15.74 -3.00 -4.68
N GLU A 142 15.55 -2.18 -5.71
CA GLU A 142 16.53 -1.14 -6.09
C GLU A 142 16.79 -0.14 -4.96
N LYS A 143 15.76 0.31 -4.26
CA LYS A 143 15.89 1.28 -3.17
C LYS A 143 16.53 0.66 -1.92
N THR A 144 16.28 -0.62 -1.66
CA THR A 144 16.91 -1.35 -0.55
C THR A 144 18.39 -1.59 -0.85
N ILE A 145 18.73 -1.96 -2.08
CA ILE A 145 20.13 -2.14 -2.51
C ILE A 145 20.89 -0.81 -2.50
N GLN A 146 20.28 0.29 -2.91
CA GLN A 146 20.93 1.63 -2.92
C GLN A 146 21.20 2.21 -1.52
N ASN A 147 20.55 1.69 -0.48
CA ASN A 147 20.72 2.12 0.92
C ASN A 147 21.57 1.17 1.76
N LEU A 148 22.21 0.17 1.14
CA LEU A 148 23.12 -0.73 1.86
C LEU A 148 24.48 -0.08 2.06
N SER A 149 25.03 -0.24 3.25
CA SER A 149 26.43 0.11 3.50
C SER A 149 27.38 -0.84 2.72
N SER A 150 28.65 -0.42 2.57
CA SER A 150 29.66 -1.28 1.93
C SER A 150 29.82 -2.63 2.64
N ASP A 151 29.66 -2.65 3.96
CA ASP A 151 29.81 -3.86 4.76
C ASP A 151 28.58 -4.77 4.66
N GLU A 152 27.36 -4.20 4.63
CA GLU A 152 26.13 -4.95 4.40
C GLU A 152 26.14 -5.62 3.00
N THR A 153 26.63 -4.91 1.99
CA THR A 153 26.75 -5.45 0.63
C THR A 153 27.72 -6.64 0.60
N LYS A 154 28.89 -6.51 1.22
CA LYS A 154 29.87 -7.61 1.33
C LYS A 154 29.30 -8.83 2.06
N ILE A 155 28.60 -8.62 3.17
CA ILE A 155 27.97 -9.71 3.92
C ILE A 155 26.95 -10.47 3.04
N LEU A 156 26.11 -9.76 2.27
CA LEU A 156 25.13 -10.38 1.39
C LEU A 156 25.77 -11.15 0.22
N GLU A 157 26.93 -10.70 -0.27
CA GLU A 157 27.69 -11.42 -1.31
C GLU A 157 28.23 -12.76 -0.80
N PHE A 158 28.64 -12.84 0.47
CA PHE A 158 29.14 -14.09 1.06
C PHE A 158 28.02 -15.01 1.57
N LEU A 159 26.78 -14.52 1.76
CA LEU A 159 25.61 -15.29 2.20
C LEU A 159 24.88 -15.98 1.03
N ILE A 160 25.60 -16.49 0.02
CA ILE A 160 25.05 -17.36 -1.03
C ILE A 160 24.50 -18.65 -0.41
N GLU A 161 25.20 -19.16 0.62
CA GLU A 161 24.80 -20.28 1.47
C GLU A 161 24.76 -19.84 2.93
N PRO A 162 23.95 -20.52 3.79
CA PRO A 162 23.92 -20.20 5.20
C PRO A 162 25.29 -20.35 5.86
N LYS A 163 25.72 -19.38 6.68
CA LYS A 163 27.04 -19.32 7.33
C LYS A 163 26.94 -18.95 8.80
N THR A 164 27.94 -19.38 9.57
CA THR A 164 28.13 -18.95 10.95
C THR A 164 28.69 -17.53 11.00
N ILE A 165 28.61 -16.90 12.16
CA ILE A 165 29.17 -15.57 12.36
C ILE A 165 30.71 -15.59 12.28
N GLU A 166 31.33 -16.69 12.70
CA GLU A 166 32.77 -16.90 12.63
C GLU A 166 33.25 -16.99 11.17
N GLU A 167 32.52 -17.73 10.33
CA GLU A 167 32.83 -17.84 8.90
C GLU A 167 32.66 -16.47 8.21
N LEU A 168 31.60 -15.74 8.53
CA LEU A 168 31.39 -14.39 8.01
C LEU A 168 32.47 -13.42 8.47
N SER A 169 32.93 -13.50 9.72
CA SER A 169 34.03 -12.68 10.25
C SER A 169 35.33 -12.92 9.47
N LEU A 170 35.64 -14.17 9.15
CA LEU A 170 36.81 -14.52 8.35
C LEU A 170 36.72 -14.01 6.91
N LEU A 171 35.54 -14.12 6.30
CA LEU A 171 35.32 -13.73 4.88
C LEU A 171 35.27 -12.21 4.71
N THR A 172 34.63 -11.51 5.63
CA THR A 172 34.45 -10.04 5.58
C THR A 172 35.61 -9.27 6.19
N ASN A 173 36.45 -9.94 6.99
CA ASN A 173 37.53 -9.34 7.80
C ASN A 173 37.01 -8.31 8.84
N LEU A 174 35.76 -8.51 9.32
CA LEU A 174 35.13 -7.69 10.35
C LEU A 174 35.23 -8.38 11.71
N GLU A 175 35.42 -7.60 12.76
CA GLU A 175 35.33 -8.09 14.14
C GLU A 175 33.93 -8.64 14.44
N ILE A 176 33.88 -9.75 15.20
CA ILE A 176 32.60 -10.42 15.54
C ILE A 176 31.61 -9.46 16.22
N GLY A 177 32.09 -8.52 17.07
CA GLY A 177 31.25 -7.53 17.73
C GLY A 177 30.56 -6.57 16.74
N VAL A 178 31.31 -6.06 15.79
CA VAL A 178 30.81 -5.18 14.71
C VAL A 178 29.87 -5.96 13.80
N LEU A 179 30.25 -7.18 13.42
CA LEU A 179 29.44 -8.03 12.55
C LEU A 179 28.08 -8.38 13.19
N LYS A 180 28.04 -8.63 14.51
CA LYS A 180 26.77 -8.82 15.24
C LYS A 180 25.83 -7.63 15.11
N SER A 181 26.36 -6.42 15.30
CA SER A 181 25.55 -5.19 15.17
C SER A 181 24.99 -5.03 13.77
N ILE A 182 25.82 -5.22 12.74
CA ILE A 182 25.41 -5.12 11.32
C ILE A 182 24.37 -6.21 11.01
N LEU A 183 24.59 -7.46 11.39
CA LEU A 183 23.65 -8.55 11.17
C LEU A 183 22.30 -8.31 11.85
N THR A 184 22.29 -7.72 13.06
CA THR A 184 21.04 -7.35 13.74
C THR A 184 20.30 -6.25 12.98
N GLU A 185 20.99 -5.23 12.44
CA GLU A 185 20.36 -4.23 11.59
C GLU A 185 19.83 -4.85 10.29
N MET A 186 20.56 -5.79 9.70
CA MET A 186 20.14 -6.50 8.49
C MET A 186 18.94 -7.41 8.76
N GLU A 187 18.82 -8.01 9.94
CA GLU A 187 17.62 -8.75 10.37
C GLU A 187 16.41 -7.83 10.48
N LEU A 188 16.56 -6.64 11.10
CA LEU A 188 15.52 -5.63 11.19
C LEU A 188 15.08 -5.08 9.81
N LYS A 189 16.01 -5.05 8.86
CA LYS A 189 15.75 -4.68 7.45
C LYS A 189 15.19 -5.85 6.61
N ASN A 190 14.97 -7.03 7.22
CA ASN A 190 14.55 -8.27 6.53
C ASN A 190 15.47 -8.68 5.37
N LEU A 191 16.76 -8.46 5.51
CA LEU A 191 17.77 -8.85 4.51
C LEU A 191 18.38 -10.21 4.82
N VAL A 192 18.47 -10.55 6.11
CA VAL A 192 19.10 -11.76 6.65
C VAL A 192 18.19 -12.35 7.71
N LEU A 193 18.21 -13.67 7.84
CA LEU A 193 17.51 -14.41 8.88
C LEU A 193 18.53 -15.23 9.68
N LYS A 194 18.47 -15.17 11.01
CA LYS A 194 19.18 -16.10 11.88
C LYS A 194 18.34 -17.35 12.07
N ARG A 195 18.87 -18.50 11.65
CA ARG A 195 18.25 -19.82 11.80
C ARG A 195 18.38 -20.36 13.24
N LEU A 196 17.57 -21.34 13.57
CA LEU A 196 17.60 -22.01 14.90
C LEU A 196 18.92 -22.76 15.18
N ASP A 197 19.62 -23.17 14.12
CA ASP A 197 20.96 -23.80 14.17
C ASP A 197 22.10 -22.78 14.35
N GLY A 198 21.78 -21.48 14.44
CA GLY A 198 22.74 -20.39 14.62
C GLY A 198 23.34 -19.84 13.34
N LEU A 199 23.03 -20.41 12.19
CA LEU A 199 23.48 -19.93 10.88
C LEU A 199 22.70 -18.68 10.45
N PHE A 200 23.37 -17.78 9.76
CA PHE A 200 22.74 -16.65 9.07
C PHE A 200 22.50 -17.02 7.62
N GLN A 201 21.34 -16.65 7.12
CA GLN A 201 20.93 -16.90 5.75
C GLN A 201 20.35 -15.63 5.13
N LYS A 202 20.71 -15.35 3.88
CA LYS A 202 20.05 -14.30 3.09
C LYS A 202 18.58 -14.67 2.89
N ILE A 203 17.69 -13.72 3.12
CA ILE A 203 16.28 -13.89 2.78
C ILE A 203 16.19 -13.74 1.26
N ASN A 204 15.96 -14.87 0.57
CA ASN A 204 15.61 -14.88 -0.84
C ASN A 204 14.09 -14.72 -0.93
N ASP A 205 13.63 -13.80 -1.76
CA ASP A 205 12.19 -13.65 -2.07
C ASP A 205 11.63 -14.87 -2.83
#